data_81344609b8af20efb90ab561427c580f
#
_entry.id   81344609b8af20efb90ab561427c580f
#
_cell.length_a   1.000
_cell.length_b   1.000
_cell.length_c   1.000
_cell.angle_alpha   90.00
_cell.angle_beta   90.00
_cell.angle_gamma   90.00
#
_symmetry.space_group_name_H-M   'P 1'
#
loop_
_entity.id
_entity.type
_entity.pdbx_description
1 polymer ?
#
loop_
_entity_poly.entity_id
_entity_poly.type
_entity_poly.pdbx_seq_one_letter_code
_entity_poly.pdbx_strand_id
1 'polypeptide(L)'
;HLLSRRQRQMCIRDRNKNMLKKIVNIRLSAANWLILSFLTVLATACSISYKFNGASIDYTKVKTITIRDFTNQAPYVNPTLAPQFTEDLKDIYIRQTRLQLVPSNGDLELEGEITGYDFAPMAVKEDAIASQTRLTITVRVRYSNRVNPDEDFEQSFSAYREFDSNLMPQQVEGTLCEEIIEEIVDQIYNATVANW
;
A
#
# COMPACT_ATOMS: atom_id res chain seq x y z
N HIS A 1 -83.73 -29.55 4.73
CA HIS A 1 -83.18 -28.78 3.58
C HIS A 1 -82.22 -27.63 3.95
N LEU A 2 -82.06 -27.30 5.21
CA LEU A 2 -81.17 -26.20 5.68
C LEU A 2 -79.71 -26.58 5.95
N LEU A 3 -79.41 -27.86 6.16
CA LEU A 3 -78.07 -28.37 6.42
C LEU A 3 -77.17 -28.41 5.18
N SER A 4 -77.76 -28.61 3.97
CA SER A 4 -77.01 -28.69 2.72
C SER A 4 -76.40 -27.35 2.27
N ARG A 5 -76.98 -26.20 2.61
CA ARG A 5 -76.47 -24.88 2.24
C ARG A 5 -75.26 -24.46 3.09
N ARG A 6 -75.22 -24.81 4.37
CA ARG A 6 -74.06 -24.52 5.24
C ARG A 6 -72.83 -25.32 4.86
N GLN A 7 -72.98 -26.59 4.46
CA GLN A 7 -71.83 -27.40 4.03
C GLN A 7 -71.23 -26.89 2.72
N ARG A 8 -72.03 -26.44 1.75
CA ARG A 8 -71.51 -25.87 0.50
C ARG A 8 -70.75 -24.56 0.70
N GLN A 9 -71.18 -23.71 1.60
CA GLN A 9 -70.47 -22.45 1.91
C GLN A 9 -69.15 -22.68 2.65
N MET A 10 -69.05 -23.74 3.46
CA MET A 10 -67.83 -24.12 4.16
C MET A 10 -66.75 -24.63 3.21
N CYS A 11 -67.10 -25.46 2.24
CA CYS A 11 -66.18 -25.97 1.22
C CYS A 11 -65.64 -24.90 0.27
N ILE A 12 -66.44 -23.84 -0.03
CA ILE A 12 -66.00 -22.74 -0.90
C ILE A 12 -65.01 -21.83 -0.15
N ARG A 13 -65.25 -21.63 1.14
CA ARG A 13 -64.36 -20.78 1.98
C ARG A 13 -62.99 -21.41 2.22
N ASP A 14 -62.93 -22.72 2.38
CA ASP A 14 -61.67 -23.43 2.59
C ASP A 14 -60.85 -23.56 1.28
N ARG A 15 -61.53 -23.67 0.15
CA ARG A 15 -60.86 -23.68 -1.15
C ARG A 15 -60.21 -22.34 -1.47
N ASN A 16 -60.84 -21.23 -1.14
CA ASN A 16 -60.28 -19.87 -1.32
C ASN A 16 -59.08 -19.61 -0.39
N LYS A 17 -59.14 -20.10 0.86
CA LYS A 17 -57.99 -19.96 1.77
C LYS A 17 -56.76 -20.74 1.32
N ASN A 18 -56.94 -21.92 0.75
CA ASN A 18 -55.84 -22.74 0.23
C ASN A 18 -55.25 -22.16 -1.07
N MET A 19 -56.09 -21.58 -1.93
CA MET A 19 -55.60 -20.85 -3.10
C MET A 19 -54.81 -19.61 -2.73
N LEU A 20 -55.28 -18.82 -1.80
CA LEU A 20 -54.58 -17.63 -1.30
C LEU A 20 -53.22 -17.98 -0.68
N LYS A 21 -53.15 -19.04 0.16
CA LYS A 21 -51.89 -19.54 0.72
C LYS A 21 -50.93 -20.01 -0.37
N LYS A 22 -51.41 -20.67 -1.42
CA LYS A 22 -50.58 -21.13 -2.52
C LYS A 22 -50.05 -19.98 -3.35
N ILE A 23 -50.81 -18.93 -3.60
CA ILE A 23 -50.42 -17.72 -4.31
C ILE A 23 -49.37 -16.90 -3.49
N VAL A 24 -49.60 -16.76 -2.16
CA VAL A 24 -48.67 -16.09 -1.27
C VAL A 24 -47.32 -16.83 -1.22
N ASN A 25 -47.34 -18.17 -1.11
CA ASN A 25 -46.09 -18.97 -1.11
C ASN A 25 -45.33 -18.87 -2.42
N ILE A 26 -46.03 -18.86 -3.58
CA ILE A 26 -45.42 -18.72 -4.91
C ILE A 26 -44.76 -17.33 -5.04
N ARG A 27 -45.41 -16.24 -4.56
CA ARG A 27 -44.86 -14.90 -4.57
C ARG A 27 -43.66 -14.76 -3.64
N LEU A 28 -43.72 -15.36 -2.42
CA LEU A 28 -42.56 -15.39 -1.51
C LEU A 28 -41.38 -16.20 -2.12
N SER A 29 -41.66 -17.30 -2.77
CA SER A 29 -40.64 -18.10 -3.46
C SER A 29 -40.01 -17.32 -4.62
N ALA A 30 -40.79 -16.63 -5.45
CA ALA A 30 -40.28 -15.82 -6.55
C ALA A 30 -39.46 -14.61 -6.05
N ALA A 31 -39.90 -13.95 -4.97
CA ALA A 31 -39.15 -12.86 -4.36
C ALA A 31 -37.81 -13.34 -3.78
N ASN A 32 -37.80 -14.48 -3.11
CA ASN A 32 -36.54 -15.08 -2.62
C ASN A 32 -35.58 -15.47 -3.75
N TRP A 33 -36.10 -15.97 -4.87
CA TRP A 33 -35.29 -16.27 -6.07
C TRP A 33 -34.68 -15.00 -6.68
N LEU A 34 -35.43 -13.89 -6.73
CA LEU A 34 -34.94 -12.61 -7.22
C LEU A 34 -33.90 -12.02 -6.28
N ILE A 35 -34.09 -12.12 -4.97
CA ILE A 35 -33.10 -11.67 -3.97
C ILE A 35 -31.82 -12.50 -4.08
N LEU A 36 -31.93 -13.82 -4.21
CA LEU A 36 -30.77 -14.70 -4.36
C LEU A 36 -30.01 -14.41 -5.66
N SER A 37 -30.73 -14.18 -6.76
CA SER A 37 -30.13 -13.81 -8.06
C SER A 37 -29.44 -12.43 -7.97
N PHE A 38 -30.03 -11.46 -7.30
CA PHE A 38 -29.44 -10.13 -7.10
C PHE A 38 -28.18 -10.22 -6.21
N LEU A 39 -28.20 -11.07 -5.18
CA LEU A 39 -27.07 -11.31 -4.29
C LEU A 39 -25.89 -11.97 -5.01
N THR A 40 -26.16 -12.89 -5.96
CA THR A 40 -25.11 -13.51 -6.77
C THR A 40 -24.47 -12.53 -7.76
N VAL A 41 -25.24 -11.61 -8.33
CA VAL A 41 -24.72 -10.56 -9.22
C VAL A 41 -23.85 -9.55 -8.46
N LEU A 42 -24.23 -9.21 -7.21
CA LEU A 42 -23.39 -8.35 -6.36
C LEU A 42 -22.07 -9.03 -5.95
N ALA A 43 -22.08 -10.35 -5.74
CA ALA A 43 -20.88 -11.11 -5.38
C ALA A 43 -19.85 -11.18 -6.52
N THR A 44 -20.29 -11.09 -7.78
CA THR A 44 -19.39 -11.09 -8.94
C THR A 44 -18.85 -9.70 -9.29
N ALA A 45 -19.42 -8.61 -8.75
CA ALA A 45 -18.99 -7.24 -9.00
C ALA A 45 -17.70 -6.83 -8.22
N CYS A 46 -17.28 -7.62 -7.23
CA CYS A 46 -16.00 -7.43 -6.52
C CYS A 46 -14.89 -8.27 -7.13
N SER A 47 -14.62 -8.14 -8.42
CA SER A 47 -13.32 -8.51 -8.94
C SER A 47 -12.37 -7.34 -8.64
N ILE A 48 -11.87 -7.28 -7.43
CA ILE A 48 -10.67 -6.50 -7.13
C ILE A 48 -9.55 -7.22 -7.86
N SER A 49 -9.20 -6.71 -9.03
CA SER A 49 -7.99 -7.09 -9.71
C SER A 49 -6.83 -6.51 -8.88
N TYR A 50 -6.38 -7.24 -7.88
CA TYR A 50 -5.03 -7.09 -7.39
C TYR A 50 -4.12 -7.54 -8.54
N LYS A 51 -3.66 -6.61 -9.34
CA LYS A 51 -2.40 -6.79 -10.03
C LYS A 51 -1.33 -6.87 -8.94
N PHE A 52 -1.10 -8.06 -8.43
CA PHE A 52 0.18 -8.41 -7.89
C PHE A 52 1.14 -8.35 -9.08
N ASN A 53 1.69 -7.18 -9.34
CA ASN A 53 2.97 -7.10 -10.02
C ASN A 53 3.99 -7.62 -9.00
N GLY A 54 3.97 -8.90 -8.76
CA GLY A 54 5.09 -9.60 -8.16
C GLY A 54 6.20 -9.62 -9.18
N ALA A 55 6.82 -8.49 -9.42
CA ALA A 55 8.05 -8.38 -10.17
C ALA A 55 9.18 -8.85 -9.25
N SER A 56 9.21 -10.14 -8.97
CA SER A 56 10.46 -10.82 -8.65
C SER A 56 11.36 -10.61 -9.86
N ILE A 57 12.49 -9.92 -9.67
CA ILE A 57 13.47 -9.69 -10.73
C ILE A 57 13.75 -11.01 -11.45
N ASP A 58 13.55 -11.02 -12.76
CA ASP A 58 13.95 -12.14 -13.60
C ASP A 58 15.48 -12.11 -13.78
N TYR A 59 16.20 -12.73 -12.86
CA TYR A 59 17.67 -12.82 -12.89
C TYR A 59 18.23 -13.51 -14.14
N THR A 60 17.39 -14.07 -15.00
CA THR A 60 17.85 -14.57 -16.30
C THR A 60 18.07 -13.45 -17.30
N LYS A 61 17.33 -12.35 -17.15
CA LYS A 61 17.36 -11.17 -18.05
C LYS A 61 18.05 -9.98 -17.42
N VAL A 62 17.84 -9.75 -16.13
CA VAL A 62 18.37 -8.61 -15.37
C VAL A 62 19.53 -9.09 -14.52
N LYS A 63 20.74 -8.57 -14.77
CA LYS A 63 21.97 -9.00 -14.09
C LYS A 63 22.74 -7.87 -13.45
N THR A 64 22.52 -6.65 -13.91
CA THR A 64 23.31 -5.49 -13.51
C THR A 64 22.41 -4.35 -12.99
N ILE A 65 22.95 -3.59 -12.05
CA ILE A 65 22.31 -2.37 -11.54
C ILE A 65 23.31 -1.23 -11.49
N THR A 66 22.89 -0.05 -11.89
CA THR A 66 23.60 1.21 -11.69
C THR A 66 22.86 2.02 -10.61
N ILE A 67 23.55 2.38 -9.57
CA ILE A 67 23.06 3.30 -8.54
C ILE A 67 23.90 4.57 -8.64
N ARG A 68 23.27 5.68 -9.06
CA ARG A 68 23.95 6.97 -9.15
C ARG A 68 24.07 7.59 -7.76
N ASP A 69 25.09 8.41 -7.59
CA ASP A 69 25.24 9.14 -6.34
C ASP A 69 24.09 10.12 -6.16
N PHE A 70 23.42 10.03 -5.02
CA PHE A 70 22.31 10.91 -4.65
C PHE A 70 22.83 12.29 -4.28
N THR A 71 22.08 13.31 -4.62
CA THR A 71 22.39 14.71 -4.28
C THR A 71 21.47 15.24 -3.20
N ASN A 72 21.98 16.13 -2.34
CA ASN A 72 21.16 16.79 -1.34
C ASN A 72 20.67 18.14 -1.88
N GLN A 73 19.36 18.25 -2.13
CA GLN A 73 18.65 19.45 -2.58
C GLN A 73 17.71 20.00 -1.50
N ALA A 74 17.75 19.43 -0.29
CA ALA A 74 16.94 19.90 0.83
C ALA A 74 17.38 21.32 1.25
N PRO A 75 16.45 22.15 1.77
CA PRO A 75 16.76 23.49 2.27
C PRO A 75 17.82 23.50 3.37
N TYR A 76 17.82 22.49 4.23
CA TYR A 76 18.88 22.24 5.21
C TYR A 76 19.85 21.18 4.68
N VAL A 77 21.10 21.55 4.56
CA VAL A 77 22.11 20.68 3.96
C VAL A 77 22.95 20.00 5.05
N ASN A 78 22.69 18.71 5.28
CA ASN A 78 23.61 17.84 5.99
C ASN A 78 24.58 17.21 4.98
N PRO A 79 25.89 17.56 5.00
CA PRO A 79 26.82 17.13 3.96
C PRO A 79 27.13 15.62 3.98
N THR A 80 26.90 14.95 5.09
CA THR A 80 27.16 13.51 5.23
C THR A 80 25.98 12.63 4.81
N LEU A 81 24.76 13.21 4.74
CA LEU A 81 23.54 12.47 4.52
C LEU A 81 23.48 11.80 3.15
N ALA A 82 23.79 12.53 2.08
CA ALA A 82 23.68 12.00 0.72
C ALA A 82 24.74 10.90 0.41
N PRO A 83 26.02 11.05 0.79
CA PRO A 83 26.99 9.97 0.69
C PRO A 83 26.59 8.73 1.48
N GLN A 84 26.19 8.87 2.73
CA GLN A 84 25.75 7.76 3.58
C GLN A 84 24.57 7.03 2.96
N PHE A 85 23.53 7.76 2.58
CA PHE A 85 22.36 7.22 1.92
C PHE A 85 22.73 6.40 0.66
N THR A 86 23.63 6.94 -0.17
CA THR A 86 24.07 6.26 -1.40
C THR A 86 24.80 4.95 -1.11
N GLU A 87 25.68 4.93 -0.10
CA GLU A 87 26.40 3.73 0.28
C GLU A 87 25.48 2.67 0.90
N ASP A 88 24.56 3.07 1.79
CA ASP A 88 23.59 2.15 2.41
C ASP A 88 22.66 1.54 1.36
N LEU A 89 22.25 2.36 0.37
CA LEU A 89 21.46 1.87 -0.76
C LEU A 89 22.24 0.87 -1.63
N LYS A 90 23.53 1.13 -1.95
CA LYS A 90 24.38 0.19 -2.68
C LYS A 90 24.55 -1.12 -1.89
N ASP A 91 24.76 -1.01 -0.60
CA ASP A 91 25.00 -2.13 0.30
C ASP A 91 23.81 -3.09 0.38
N ILE A 92 22.57 -2.59 0.46
CA ILE A 92 21.38 -3.47 0.53
C ILE A 92 21.24 -4.27 -0.77
N TYR A 93 21.46 -3.64 -1.93
CA TYR A 93 21.39 -4.35 -3.22
C TYR A 93 22.48 -5.41 -3.37
N ILE A 94 23.72 -5.13 -2.95
CA ILE A 94 24.80 -6.10 -2.96
C ILE A 94 24.54 -7.29 -2.04
N ARG A 95 24.01 -7.02 -0.85
CA ARG A 95 23.77 -8.07 0.17
C ARG A 95 22.53 -8.91 -0.09
N GLN A 96 21.46 -8.31 -0.64
CA GLN A 96 20.17 -8.98 -0.74
C GLN A 96 19.79 -9.42 -2.16
N THR A 97 20.58 -9.05 -3.18
CA THR A 97 20.33 -9.46 -4.56
C THR A 97 21.52 -10.18 -5.18
N ARG A 98 21.29 -10.76 -6.37
CA ARG A 98 22.36 -11.33 -7.20
C ARG A 98 22.81 -10.36 -8.30
N LEU A 99 22.40 -9.10 -8.22
CA LEU A 99 22.76 -8.09 -9.19
C LEU A 99 24.21 -7.66 -9.01
N GLN A 100 24.87 -7.41 -10.14
CA GLN A 100 26.20 -6.84 -10.14
C GLN A 100 26.10 -5.32 -10.22
N LEU A 101 26.70 -4.62 -9.27
CA LEU A 101 26.79 -3.16 -9.30
C LEU A 101 27.77 -2.74 -10.40
N VAL A 102 27.30 -1.92 -11.34
CA VAL A 102 28.12 -1.35 -12.43
C VAL A 102 28.02 0.19 -12.41
N PRO A 103 29.11 0.88 -12.80
CA PRO A 103 29.16 2.34 -12.70
C PRO A 103 28.20 3.06 -13.67
N SER A 104 27.83 2.40 -14.76
CA SER A 104 26.90 2.97 -15.76
C SER A 104 26.32 1.88 -16.64
N ASN A 105 25.17 2.21 -17.27
CA ASN A 105 24.49 1.35 -18.23
C ASN A 105 24.09 -0.04 -17.69
N GLY A 106 23.72 -0.14 -16.41
CA GLY A 106 23.09 -1.32 -15.85
C GLY A 106 21.74 -1.62 -16.49
N ASP A 107 21.27 -2.87 -16.33
CA ASP A 107 19.92 -3.26 -16.75
C ASP A 107 18.87 -2.52 -15.93
N LEU A 108 19.17 -2.29 -14.64
CA LEU A 108 18.42 -1.42 -13.75
C LEU A 108 19.24 -0.14 -13.48
N GLU A 109 18.55 0.97 -13.36
CA GLU A 109 19.16 2.25 -13.00
C GLU A 109 18.34 2.93 -11.90
N LEU A 110 19.05 3.32 -10.83
CA LEU A 110 18.51 4.11 -9.72
C LEU A 110 19.23 5.44 -9.65
N GLU A 111 18.48 6.53 -9.67
CA GLU A 111 18.97 7.88 -9.45
C GLU A 111 17.98 8.66 -8.61
N GLY A 112 18.45 9.71 -7.93
CA GLY A 112 17.54 10.53 -7.12
C GLY A 112 18.22 11.63 -6.36
N GLU A 113 17.41 12.28 -5.55
CA GLU A 113 17.82 13.44 -4.75
C GLU A 113 17.08 13.46 -3.40
N ILE A 114 17.74 13.95 -2.37
CA ILE A 114 17.14 14.24 -1.07
C ILE A 114 16.47 15.61 -1.22
N THR A 115 15.13 15.63 -1.14
CA THR A 115 14.32 16.84 -1.37
C THR A 115 13.83 17.49 -0.08
N GLY A 116 13.80 16.74 1.03
CA GLY A 116 13.33 17.23 2.32
C GLY A 116 14.24 16.80 3.47
N TYR A 117 14.47 17.73 4.39
CA TYR A 117 15.14 17.52 5.66
C TYR A 117 14.58 18.55 6.63
N ASP A 118 13.56 18.14 7.40
CA ASP A 118 12.75 19.08 8.15
C ASP A 118 12.61 18.67 9.61
N PHE A 119 12.78 19.66 10.52
CA PHE A 119 12.46 19.54 11.93
C PHE A 119 11.13 20.22 12.22
N ALA A 120 10.16 19.49 12.72
CA ALA A 120 8.85 20.01 13.07
C ALA A 120 8.53 19.72 14.56
N PRO A 121 8.19 20.76 15.36
CA PRO A 121 7.70 20.53 16.71
C PRO A 121 6.34 19.83 16.65
N MET A 122 6.14 18.82 17.49
CA MET A 122 4.90 18.10 17.61
C MET A 122 3.98 18.77 18.62
N ALA A 123 2.67 18.79 18.32
CA ALA A 123 1.68 19.31 19.26
C ALA A 123 1.67 18.47 20.53
N VAL A 124 1.78 19.11 21.69
CA VAL A 124 1.68 18.47 22.99
C VAL A 124 0.23 18.01 23.17
N LYS A 125 0.00 16.71 23.33
CA LYS A 125 -1.27 16.17 23.79
C LYS A 125 -1.44 16.54 25.28
N GLU A 126 -2.68 16.78 25.73
CA GLU A 126 -2.97 17.21 27.11
C GLU A 126 -2.35 16.32 28.20
N ASP A 127 -2.03 15.06 27.90
CA ASP A 127 -1.40 14.07 28.79
C ASP A 127 0.09 13.84 28.54
N ALA A 128 0.74 14.59 27.64
CA ALA A 128 2.15 14.37 27.30
C ALA A 128 3.08 15.13 28.29
N ILE A 129 3.94 14.40 28.95
CA ILE A 129 4.90 14.94 29.95
C ILE A 129 6.06 15.69 29.27
N ALA A 130 6.33 15.45 27.99
CA ALA A 130 7.41 16.10 27.25
C ALA A 130 6.95 16.51 25.84
N SER A 131 7.45 17.65 25.35
CA SER A 131 7.29 18.05 23.97
C SER A 131 8.28 17.27 23.09
N GLN A 132 7.82 16.86 21.89
CA GLN A 132 8.64 16.11 20.94
C GLN A 132 8.87 16.95 19.68
N THR A 133 10.02 16.72 19.08
CA THR A 133 10.37 17.24 17.75
C THR A 133 10.52 16.07 16.80
N ARG A 134 10.01 16.21 15.59
CA ARG A 134 10.10 15.20 14.53
C ARG A 134 11.12 15.65 13.50
N LEU A 135 12.08 14.78 13.18
CA LEU A 135 12.91 14.90 11.99
C LEU A 135 12.28 14.05 10.89
N THR A 136 12.05 14.66 9.74
CA THR A 136 11.55 13.98 8.53
C THR A 136 12.57 14.15 7.41
N ILE A 137 12.91 13.03 6.74
CA ILE A 137 13.72 13.04 5.52
C ILE A 137 12.86 12.54 4.37
N THR A 138 12.97 13.21 3.21
CA THR A 138 12.26 12.85 2.00
C THR A 138 13.25 12.72 0.85
N VAL A 139 13.16 11.62 0.12
CA VAL A 139 14.02 11.30 -1.02
C VAL A 139 13.14 11.06 -2.24
N ARG A 140 13.41 11.73 -3.34
CA ARG A 140 12.80 11.46 -4.64
C ARG A 140 13.69 10.50 -5.39
N VAL A 141 13.11 9.41 -5.87
CA VAL A 141 13.82 8.34 -6.56
C VAL A 141 13.19 8.12 -7.94
N ARG A 142 14.03 8.02 -8.94
CA ARG A 142 13.69 7.54 -10.28
C ARG A 142 14.30 6.17 -10.47
N TYR A 143 13.46 5.20 -10.76
CA TYR A 143 13.85 3.83 -11.12
C TYR A 143 13.56 3.58 -12.59
N SER A 144 14.51 3.02 -13.30
CA SER A 144 14.39 2.64 -14.71
C SER A 144 14.83 1.21 -14.91
N ASN A 145 13.99 0.43 -15.59
CA ASN A 145 14.26 -0.95 -15.96
C ASN A 145 14.35 -1.05 -17.48
N ARG A 146 15.57 -1.18 -18.01
CA ARG A 146 15.80 -1.28 -19.46
C ARG A 146 15.27 -2.55 -20.09
N VAL A 147 15.06 -3.60 -19.30
CA VAL A 147 14.53 -4.89 -19.76
C VAL A 147 13.01 -4.86 -19.81
N ASN A 148 12.37 -4.16 -18.87
CA ASN A 148 10.92 -3.99 -18.80
C ASN A 148 10.57 -2.54 -18.45
N PRO A 149 10.46 -1.63 -19.43
CA PRO A 149 10.16 -0.22 -19.19
C PRO A 149 8.80 0.05 -18.55
N ASP A 150 7.89 -0.93 -18.54
CA ASP A 150 6.58 -0.79 -17.86
C ASP A 150 6.72 -0.74 -16.33
N GLU A 151 7.87 -1.07 -15.79
CA GLU A 151 8.21 -1.02 -14.37
C GLU A 151 8.88 0.30 -13.96
N ASP A 152 9.15 1.20 -14.90
CA ASP A 152 9.74 2.49 -14.61
C ASP A 152 8.82 3.33 -13.74
N PHE A 153 9.38 3.98 -12.73
CA PHE A 153 8.63 4.92 -11.89
C PHE A 153 9.50 6.04 -11.35
N GLU A 154 8.84 7.12 -10.96
CA GLU A 154 9.42 8.19 -10.17
C GLU A 154 8.52 8.44 -8.95
N GLN A 155 9.09 8.29 -7.75
CA GLN A 155 8.34 8.36 -6.51
C GLN A 155 9.17 8.98 -5.40
N SER A 156 8.47 9.66 -4.45
CA SER A 156 9.08 10.15 -3.21
C SER A 156 8.85 9.17 -2.07
N PHE A 157 9.91 8.87 -1.35
CA PHE A 157 9.91 8.06 -0.14
C PHE A 157 10.25 8.97 1.04
N SER A 158 9.61 8.74 2.18
CA SER A 158 9.88 9.53 3.37
C SER A 158 9.75 8.69 4.63
N ALA A 159 10.63 8.97 5.59
CA ALA A 159 10.53 8.40 6.92
C ALA A 159 10.86 9.48 7.96
N TYR A 160 10.51 9.21 9.21
CA TYR A 160 10.71 10.17 10.29
C TYR A 160 11.06 9.47 11.60
N ARG A 161 11.71 10.25 12.49
CA ARG A 161 11.93 9.88 13.89
C ARG A 161 11.58 11.05 14.78
N GLU A 162 11.11 10.72 15.97
CA GLU A 162 10.76 11.69 17.00
C GLU A 162 11.78 11.64 18.13
N PHE A 163 12.13 12.80 18.67
CA PHE A 163 13.04 12.92 19.79
C PHE A 163 12.57 13.99 20.77
N ASP A 164 13.06 13.94 22.00
CA ASP A 164 12.73 14.90 23.07
C ASP A 164 13.22 16.31 22.67
N SER A 165 12.32 17.28 22.67
CA SER A 165 12.63 18.68 22.32
C SER A 165 13.62 19.36 23.29
N ASN A 166 13.89 18.74 24.44
CA ASN A 166 14.93 19.23 25.36
C ASN A 166 16.36 18.88 24.89
N LEU A 167 16.50 17.94 23.94
CA LEU A 167 17.79 17.59 23.35
C LEU A 167 18.11 18.54 22.20
N MET A 168 19.39 18.88 22.07
CA MET A 168 19.84 19.64 20.90
C MET A 168 19.86 18.71 19.68
N PRO A 169 19.32 19.13 18.52
CA PRO A 169 19.31 18.32 17.30
C PRO A 169 20.67 17.70 16.98
N GLN A 170 21.76 18.45 17.13
CA GLN A 170 23.13 18.01 16.84
C GLN A 170 23.59 16.79 17.68
N GLN A 171 22.98 16.55 18.83
CA GLN A 171 23.34 15.43 19.72
C GLN A 171 22.73 14.11 19.25
N VAL A 172 21.58 14.17 18.57
CA VAL A 172 20.78 13.00 18.19
C VAL A 172 20.72 12.81 16.66
N GLU A 173 21.04 13.84 15.89
CA GLU A 173 20.92 13.89 14.44
C GLU A 173 21.60 12.69 13.76
N GLY A 174 22.80 12.31 14.18
CA GLY A 174 23.52 11.19 13.58
C GLY A 174 22.75 9.88 13.65
N THR A 175 22.30 9.51 14.85
CA THR A 175 21.53 8.27 15.07
C THR A 175 20.16 8.32 14.37
N LEU A 176 19.48 9.48 14.45
CA LEU A 176 18.18 9.62 13.80
C LEU A 176 18.28 9.52 12.28
N CYS A 177 19.31 10.12 11.67
CA CYS A 177 19.56 10.03 10.24
C CYS A 177 19.83 8.56 9.83
N GLU A 178 20.66 7.84 10.57
CA GLU A 178 20.96 6.43 10.31
C GLU A 178 19.68 5.59 10.29
N GLU A 179 18.83 5.68 11.31
CA GLU A 179 17.58 4.96 11.41
C GLU A 179 16.56 5.35 10.32
N ILE A 180 16.53 6.63 9.90
CA ILE A 180 15.63 7.12 8.86
C ILE A 180 16.13 6.65 7.49
N ILE A 181 17.45 6.68 7.25
CA ILE A 181 18.05 6.19 6.02
C ILE A 181 17.76 4.70 5.83
N GLU A 182 17.99 3.89 6.87
CA GLU A 182 17.70 2.46 6.84
C GLU A 182 16.25 2.20 6.41
N GLU A 183 15.28 2.90 7.00
CA GLU A 183 13.86 2.74 6.65
C GLU A 183 13.55 3.17 5.21
N ILE A 184 14.13 4.29 4.73
CA ILE A 184 13.89 4.75 3.34
C ILE A 184 14.55 3.78 2.34
N VAL A 185 15.75 3.30 2.63
CA VAL A 185 16.46 2.32 1.80
C VAL A 185 15.66 1.02 1.69
N ASP A 186 15.09 0.54 2.79
CA ASP A 186 14.20 -0.62 2.79
C ASP A 186 12.91 -0.39 1.96
N GLN A 187 12.32 0.80 2.06
CA GLN A 187 11.14 1.16 1.25
C GLN A 187 11.47 1.15 -0.24
N ILE A 188 12.62 1.72 -0.65
CA ILE A 188 13.06 1.74 -2.05
C ILE A 188 13.36 0.33 -2.54
N TYR A 189 14.09 -0.46 -1.75
CA TYR A 189 14.39 -1.85 -2.05
C TYR A 189 13.12 -2.66 -2.29
N ASN A 190 12.14 -2.52 -1.39
CA ASN A 190 10.86 -3.20 -1.51
C ASN A 190 10.06 -2.75 -2.73
N ALA A 191 10.11 -1.47 -3.09
CA ALA A 191 9.40 -0.94 -4.25
C ALA A 191 10.01 -1.39 -5.59
N THR A 192 11.31 -1.71 -5.62
CA THR A 192 12.05 -2.01 -6.86
C THR A 192 12.28 -3.50 -7.08
N VAL A 193 12.69 -4.23 -6.04
CA VAL A 193 13.22 -5.60 -6.15
C VAL A 193 12.38 -6.63 -5.42
N ALA A 194 11.85 -6.27 -4.26
CA ALA A 194 11.15 -7.18 -3.37
C ALA A 194 9.62 -7.03 -3.45
N ASN A 195 9.12 -6.51 -4.53
CA ASN A 195 7.69 -6.25 -4.71
C ASN A 195 6.90 -7.57 -4.65
N TRP A 196 6.43 -7.90 -3.42
CA TRP A 196 5.70 -9.11 -3.05
C TRP A 196 4.21 -8.97 -3.35
#